data_564e25250c89ce7c36fec627b8a6b39a
#
_entry.id   564e25250c89ce7c36fec627b8a6b39a
#
_cell.length_a   1.000
_cell.length_b   1.000
_cell.length_c   1.000
_cell.angle_alpha   90.00
_cell.angle_beta   90.00
_cell.angle_gamma   90.00
#
_symmetry.space_group_name_H-M   'P 1'
#
loop_
_entity.id
_entity.type
_entity.pdbx_description
1 polymer ?
#
loop_
_entity_poly.entity_id
_entity_poly.type
_entity_poly.pdbx_seq_one_letter_code
_entity_poly.pdbx_strand_id
1 'polypeptide(L)'
;MRADDDSAQLLLIAGFAIGVGIVVFTVMLNNVIYASNMASDSSTETSSFELGNVLALTSKAYSDAYTSAISSGIFDSSVFKTYLSSYEDQVAKSFALSGTSLNIENSSLINAHFSKNGMDDGVASWTLIRNVNLTNNFIIEIPDASTLADASSCLRIEAVETGGNMLWAMDIYDSGGNVNLSVMDSNSTLGTVNSSGYTSLNITGNYINGNIPFNFHFNDLTSSHEYQINLINGTAGEGILAISGNFADSQSFAIKRHAVVLANITIASADKELFFSYPVPVPGGRT
;
A
#
# COMPACT_ATOMS: atom_id res chain seq x y z
N MET A 1 -66.98 -53.05 -24.22
CA MET A 1 -66.07 -53.09 -23.07
C MET A 1 -64.57 -53.14 -23.41
N ARG A 2 -64.12 -52.94 -24.65
CA ARG A 2 -62.72 -52.92 -25.00
C ARG A 2 -62.15 -51.50 -25.28
N ALA A 3 -62.99 -50.53 -25.64
CA ALA A 3 -62.52 -49.19 -26.02
C ALA A 3 -62.15 -48.29 -24.83
N ASP A 4 -62.70 -48.55 -23.66
CA ASP A 4 -62.39 -47.74 -22.44
C ASP A 4 -61.03 -48.12 -21.80
N ASP A 5 -60.65 -49.40 -21.92
CA ASP A 5 -59.34 -49.89 -21.44
C ASP A 5 -58.15 -49.32 -22.22
N ASP A 6 -58.30 -49.20 -23.56
CA ASP A 6 -57.25 -48.63 -24.42
C ASP A 6 -57.07 -47.13 -24.16
N SER A 7 -58.13 -46.39 -23.88
CA SER A 7 -58.06 -44.98 -23.54
C SER A 7 -57.36 -44.74 -22.19
N ALA A 8 -57.64 -45.60 -21.20
CA ALA A 8 -56.98 -45.53 -19.89
C ALA A 8 -55.49 -45.83 -19.96
N GLN A 9 -55.06 -46.81 -20.77
CA GLN A 9 -53.66 -47.14 -21.02
C GLN A 9 -52.94 -46.01 -21.73
N LEU A 10 -53.55 -45.39 -22.74
CA LEU A 10 -52.98 -44.24 -23.46
C LEU A 10 -52.79 -43.04 -22.51
N LEU A 11 -53.72 -42.78 -21.63
CA LEU A 11 -53.66 -41.69 -20.68
C LEU A 11 -52.55 -41.94 -19.63
N LEU A 12 -52.34 -43.18 -19.21
CA LEU A 12 -51.31 -43.56 -18.26
C LEU A 12 -49.91 -43.47 -18.90
N ILE A 13 -49.76 -43.88 -20.17
CA ILE A 13 -48.50 -43.73 -20.93
C ILE A 13 -48.16 -42.25 -21.15
N ALA A 14 -49.17 -41.45 -21.53
CA ALA A 14 -49.00 -40.02 -21.70
C ALA A 14 -48.58 -39.33 -20.38
N GLY A 15 -49.24 -39.65 -19.26
CA GLY A 15 -48.87 -39.16 -17.94
C GLY A 15 -47.44 -39.53 -17.51
N PHE A 16 -47.04 -40.79 -17.78
CA PHE A 16 -45.71 -41.25 -17.53
C PHE A 16 -44.68 -40.52 -18.38
N ALA A 17 -44.91 -40.35 -19.68
CA ALA A 17 -44.02 -39.65 -20.61
C ALA A 17 -43.85 -38.18 -20.20
N ILE A 18 -44.93 -37.49 -19.78
CA ILE A 18 -44.87 -36.11 -19.25
C ILE A 18 -44.05 -36.09 -17.96
N GLY A 19 -44.30 -37.03 -17.04
CA GLY A 19 -43.56 -37.12 -15.78
C GLY A 19 -42.05 -37.30 -15.99
N VAL A 20 -41.65 -38.20 -16.84
CA VAL A 20 -40.23 -38.41 -17.23
C VAL A 20 -39.68 -37.14 -17.88
N GLY A 21 -40.43 -36.51 -18.79
CA GLY A 21 -40.04 -35.25 -19.43
C GLY A 21 -39.74 -34.13 -18.43
N ILE A 22 -40.61 -33.98 -17.43
CA ILE A 22 -40.40 -32.98 -16.36
C ILE A 22 -39.14 -33.29 -15.54
N VAL A 23 -38.91 -34.54 -15.18
CA VAL A 23 -37.69 -34.94 -14.43
C VAL A 23 -36.43 -34.64 -15.23
N VAL A 24 -36.39 -35.03 -16.50
CA VAL A 24 -35.24 -34.76 -17.38
C VAL A 24 -35.01 -33.27 -17.54
N PHE A 25 -36.07 -32.49 -17.74
CA PHE A 25 -35.99 -31.03 -17.84
C PHE A 25 -35.45 -30.40 -16.56
N THR A 26 -35.92 -30.85 -15.39
CA THR A 26 -35.44 -30.37 -14.08
C THR A 26 -33.97 -30.68 -13.88
N VAL A 27 -33.52 -31.87 -14.23
CA VAL A 27 -32.08 -32.24 -14.16
C VAL A 27 -31.23 -31.36 -15.08
N MET A 28 -31.69 -31.15 -16.33
CA MET A 28 -30.99 -30.26 -17.28
C MET A 28 -30.93 -28.83 -16.79
N LEU A 29 -32.00 -28.29 -16.23
CA LEU A 29 -32.04 -26.94 -15.70
C LEU A 29 -31.08 -26.78 -14.50
N ASN A 30 -31.07 -27.76 -13.62
CA ASN A 30 -30.15 -27.77 -12.47
C ASN A 30 -28.68 -27.80 -12.91
N ASN A 31 -28.36 -28.62 -13.95
CA ASN A 31 -27.00 -28.66 -14.52
C ASN A 31 -26.59 -27.33 -15.17
N VAL A 32 -27.52 -26.64 -15.86
CA VAL A 32 -27.25 -25.31 -16.46
C VAL A 32 -27.04 -24.27 -15.38
N ILE A 33 -27.85 -24.26 -14.31
CA ILE A 33 -27.67 -23.36 -13.18
C ILE A 33 -26.36 -23.63 -12.47
N TYR A 34 -26.00 -24.90 -12.25
CA TYR A 34 -24.73 -25.26 -11.61
C TYR A 34 -23.53 -24.85 -12.46
N ALA A 35 -23.58 -25.08 -13.77
CA ALA A 35 -22.52 -24.64 -14.69
C ALA A 35 -22.40 -23.12 -14.75
N SER A 36 -23.50 -22.38 -14.72
CA SER A 36 -23.53 -20.92 -14.68
C SER A 36 -22.92 -20.38 -13.37
N ASN A 37 -23.26 -21.00 -12.23
CA ASN A 37 -22.69 -20.61 -10.95
C ASN A 37 -21.18 -20.90 -10.87
N MET A 38 -20.73 -22.06 -11.36
CA MET A 38 -19.29 -22.36 -11.44
C MET A 38 -18.54 -21.40 -12.35
N ALA A 39 -19.12 -21.05 -13.51
CA ALA A 39 -18.51 -20.08 -14.41
C ALA A 39 -18.43 -18.68 -13.77
N SER A 40 -19.43 -18.28 -13.00
CA SER A 40 -19.42 -17.01 -12.25
C SER A 40 -18.37 -17.00 -11.14
N ASP A 41 -18.27 -18.08 -10.35
CA ASP A 41 -17.26 -18.20 -9.27
C ASP A 41 -15.83 -18.20 -9.83
N SER A 42 -15.58 -18.98 -10.89
CA SER A 42 -14.25 -19.02 -11.51
C SER A 42 -13.85 -17.68 -12.12
N SER A 43 -14.80 -16.92 -12.67
CA SER A 43 -14.54 -15.57 -13.20
C SER A 43 -14.22 -14.55 -12.12
N THR A 44 -14.76 -14.73 -10.92
CA THR A 44 -14.51 -13.82 -9.78
C THR A 44 -13.15 -14.09 -9.15
N GLU A 45 -12.76 -15.35 -9.00
CA GLU A 45 -11.42 -15.71 -8.50
C GLU A 45 -10.32 -15.31 -9.48
N THR A 46 -10.50 -15.55 -10.77
CA THR A 46 -9.53 -15.15 -11.81
C THR A 46 -9.32 -13.65 -11.84
N SER A 47 -10.40 -12.85 -11.74
CA SER A 47 -10.27 -11.37 -11.75
C SER A 47 -9.59 -10.84 -10.49
N SER A 48 -9.76 -11.44 -9.32
CA SER A 48 -9.07 -11.00 -8.11
C SER A 48 -7.57 -11.31 -8.15
N PHE A 49 -7.19 -12.44 -8.73
CA PHE A 49 -5.79 -12.82 -8.93
C PHE A 49 -5.11 -11.94 -9.99
N GLU A 50 -5.79 -11.64 -11.09
CA GLU A 50 -5.29 -10.71 -12.12
C GLU A 50 -5.09 -9.32 -11.56
N LEU A 51 -6.04 -8.80 -10.76
CA LEU A 51 -5.91 -7.52 -10.08
C LEU A 51 -4.70 -7.47 -9.15
N GLY A 52 -4.50 -8.50 -8.32
CA GLY A 52 -3.34 -8.61 -7.43
C GLY A 52 -2.02 -8.58 -8.20
N ASN A 53 -1.96 -9.27 -9.34
CA ASN A 53 -0.78 -9.26 -10.21
C ASN A 53 -0.54 -7.88 -10.84
N VAL A 54 -1.58 -7.20 -11.34
CA VAL A 54 -1.46 -5.84 -11.89
C VAL A 54 -0.90 -4.88 -10.84
N LEU A 55 -1.44 -4.91 -9.62
CA LEU A 55 -0.97 -4.05 -8.53
C LEU A 55 0.49 -4.32 -8.16
N ALA A 56 0.88 -5.59 -8.04
CA ALA A 56 2.25 -5.97 -7.71
C ALA A 56 3.24 -5.57 -8.81
N LEU A 57 2.90 -5.80 -10.08
CA LEU A 57 3.71 -5.42 -11.23
C LEU A 57 3.82 -3.90 -11.34
N THR A 58 2.73 -3.18 -11.14
CA THR A 58 2.71 -1.72 -11.16
C THR A 58 3.61 -1.16 -10.06
N SER A 59 3.46 -1.62 -8.82
CA SER A 59 4.31 -1.18 -7.70
C SER A 59 5.80 -1.42 -7.99
N LYS A 60 6.15 -2.60 -8.52
CA LYS A 60 7.52 -2.91 -8.91
C LYS A 60 8.03 -2.00 -10.04
N ALA A 61 7.24 -1.81 -11.09
CA ALA A 61 7.63 -0.99 -12.23
C ALA A 61 7.90 0.47 -11.83
N TYR A 62 7.10 1.03 -10.92
CA TYR A 62 7.31 2.38 -10.41
C TYR A 62 8.58 2.51 -9.57
N SER A 63 8.88 1.51 -8.75
CA SER A 63 10.13 1.44 -8.01
C SER A 63 11.34 1.33 -8.94
N ASP A 64 11.25 0.49 -9.97
CA ASP A 64 12.31 0.32 -10.97
C ASP A 64 12.48 1.60 -11.83
N ALA A 65 11.38 2.24 -12.24
CA ALA A 65 11.38 3.52 -12.95
C ALA A 65 12.08 4.61 -12.14
N TYR A 66 11.76 4.69 -10.85
CA TYR A 66 12.37 5.65 -9.96
C TYR A 66 13.88 5.40 -9.81
N THR A 67 14.27 4.14 -9.57
CA THR A 67 15.70 3.76 -9.48
C THR A 67 16.45 4.08 -10.76
N SER A 68 15.83 3.86 -11.92
CA SER A 68 16.42 4.18 -13.23
C SER A 68 16.53 5.68 -13.49
N ALA A 69 15.64 6.47 -12.91
CA ALA A 69 15.61 7.92 -13.06
C ALA A 69 16.59 8.65 -12.14
N ILE A 70 17.15 7.97 -11.13
CA ILE A 70 18.19 8.56 -10.27
C ILE A 70 19.56 8.32 -10.89
N SER A 71 20.18 9.40 -11.32
CA SER A 71 21.57 9.41 -11.77
C SER A 71 22.36 10.37 -10.91
N SER A 72 23.41 9.87 -10.25
CA SER A 72 24.28 10.69 -9.37
C SER A 72 23.51 11.46 -8.28
N GLY A 73 22.43 10.87 -7.77
CA GLY A 73 21.60 11.49 -6.73
C GLY A 73 20.59 12.55 -7.22
N ILE A 74 20.50 12.78 -8.53
CA ILE A 74 19.57 13.72 -9.14
C ILE A 74 18.45 12.92 -9.83
N PHE A 75 17.20 13.26 -9.50
CA PHE A 75 16.03 12.66 -10.14
C PHE A 75 15.74 13.29 -11.50
N ASP A 76 15.71 12.46 -12.55
CA ASP A 76 15.32 12.85 -13.92
C ASP A 76 13.88 12.44 -14.20
N SER A 77 12.97 13.42 -14.18
CA SER A 77 11.54 13.21 -14.43
C SER A 77 11.26 12.69 -15.85
N SER A 78 12.12 12.97 -16.83
CA SER A 78 11.91 12.51 -18.22
C SER A 78 12.22 11.03 -18.35
N VAL A 79 13.29 10.56 -17.71
CA VAL A 79 13.65 9.13 -17.63
C VAL A 79 12.55 8.34 -16.92
N PHE A 80 12.07 8.87 -15.79
CA PHE A 80 10.98 8.26 -15.03
C PHE A 80 9.72 8.08 -15.90
N LYS A 81 9.24 9.13 -16.53
CA LYS A 81 8.07 9.09 -17.41
C LYS A 81 8.25 8.15 -18.59
N THR A 82 9.41 8.16 -19.24
CA THR A 82 9.71 7.28 -20.37
C THR A 82 9.68 5.81 -19.96
N TYR A 83 10.20 5.49 -18.79
CA TYR A 83 10.17 4.12 -18.26
C TYR A 83 8.72 3.67 -18.03
N LEU A 84 7.91 4.50 -17.36
CA LEU A 84 6.50 4.18 -17.08
C LEU A 84 5.70 4.02 -18.37
N SER A 85 5.86 4.90 -19.35
CA SER A 85 5.19 4.77 -20.65
C SER A 85 5.55 3.47 -21.36
N SER A 86 6.83 3.06 -21.32
CA SER A 86 7.26 1.77 -21.86
C SER A 86 6.64 0.57 -21.13
N TYR A 87 6.52 0.67 -19.81
CA TYR A 87 5.85 -0.35 -18.99
C TYR A 87 4.36 -0.45 -19.34
N GLU A 88 3.65 0.67 -19.41
CA GLU A 88 2.23 0.75 -19.78
C GLU A 88 1.97 0.07 -21.11
N ASP A 89 2.76 0.41 -22.13
CA ASP A 89 2.67 -0.18 -23.48
C ASP A 89 2.87 -1.71 -23.48
N GLN A 90 3.84 -2.19 -22.71
CA GLN A 90 4.15 -3.62 -22.62
C GLN A 90 3.04 -4.41 -21.92
N VAL A 91 2.55 -3.88 -20.81
CA VAL A 91 1.51 -4.52 -20.01
C VAL A 91 0.17 -4.48 -20.76
N ALA A 92 -0.19 -3.36 -21.39
CA ALA A 92 -1.39 -3.23 -22.22
C ALA A 92 -1.39 -4.28 -23.37
N LYS A 93 -0.26 -4.45 -24.06
CA LYS A 93 -0.12 -5.50 -25.10
C LYS A 93 -0.27 -6.90 -24.54
N SER A 94 0.29 -7.17 -23.37
CA SER A 94 0.17 -8.49 -22.72
C SER A 94 -1.28 -8.81 -22.37
N PHE A 95 -2.02 -7.85 -21.81
CA PHE A 95 -3.43 -8.03 -21.47
C PHE A 95 -4.33 -8.12 -22.70
N ALA A 96 -4.02 -7.40 -23.77
CA ALA A 96 -4.76 -7.49 -25.03
C ALA A 96 -4.75 -8.91 -25.64
N LEU A 97 -3.67 -9.68 -25.44
CA LEU A 97 -3.60 -11.08 -25.89
C LEU A 97 -4.58 -12.00 -25.16
N SER A 98 -5.00 -11.64 -23.95
CA SER A 98 -6.04 -12.37 -23.18
C SER A 98 -7.46 -11.84 -23.43
N GLY A 99 -7.64 -10.87 -24.33
CA GLY A 99 -8.94 -10.24 -24.62
C GLY A 99 -9.34 -9.18 -23.59
N THR A 100 -8.40 -8.72 -22.77
CA THR A 100 -8.61 -7.69 -21.75
C THR A 100 -7.87 -6.41 -22.16
N SER A 101 -8.51 -5.27 -22.05
CA SER A 101 -7.88 -3.97 -22.21
C SER A 101 -7.38 -3.48 -20.84
N LEU A 102 -6.11 -3.11 -20.75
CA LEU A 102 -5.53 -2.47 -19.57
C LEU A 102 -5.01 -1.09 -19.96
N ASN A 103 -5.46 -0.07 -19.24
CA ASN A 103 -4.95 1.29 -19.35
C ASN A 103 -4.46 1.76 -18.00
N ILE A 104 -3.28 2.38 -17.95
CA ILE A 104 -2.69 2.96 -16.74
C ILE A 104 -2.36 4.42 -17.05
N GLU A 105 -2.92 5.33 -16.27
CA GLU A 105 -2.64 6.76 -16.36
C GLU A 105 -1.95 7.20 -15.06
N ASN A 106 -0.85 7.90 -15.18
CA ASN A 106 -0.03 8.29 -14.04
C ASN A 106 -0.19 9.76 -13.70
N SER A 107 -0.33 10.07 -12.42
CA SER A 107 -0.18 11.42 -11.90
C SER A 107 1.30 11.86 -11.91
N SER A 108 1.54 13.13 -11.65
CA SER A 108 2.87 13.59 -11.28
C SER A 108 3.28 13.03 -9.91
N LEU A 109 4.59 12.97 -9.67
CA LEU A 109 5.13 12.71 -8.33
C LEU A 109 4.66 13.80 -7.35
N ILE A 110 4.12 13.37 -6.22
CA ILE A 110 3.74 14.23 -5.11
C ILE A 110 4.55 13.82 -3.86
N ASN A 111 4.76 14.76 -2.95
CA ASN A 111 5.36 14.44 -1.66
C ASN A 111 4.47 13.45 -0.92
N ALA A 112 5.07 12.51 -0.22
CA ALA A 112 4.33 11.53 0.56
C ALA A 112 4.00 12.08 1.94
N HIS A 113 2.74 11.90 2.38
CA HIS A 113 2.39 11.99 3.79
C HIS A 113 2.96 10.79 4.55
N PHE A 114 3.13 10.93 5.86
CA PHE A 114 3.54 9.81 6.73
C PHE A 114 2.40 8.81 7.01
N SER A 115 1.24 8.96 6.38
CA SER A 115 0.13 7.99 6.39
C SER A 115 0.51 6.67 5.74
N LYS A 116 -0.27 5.60 5.94
CA LYS A 116 0.08 4.25 5.47
C LYS A 116 0.23 4.15 3.95
N ASN A 117 -0.63 4.83 3.18
CA ASN A 117 -0.58 4.86 1.71
C ASN A 117 0.20 6.06 1.15
N GLY A 118 0.66 6.98 1.99
CA GLY A 118 1.37 8.19 1.59
C GLY A 118 0.48 9.35 1.15
N MET A 119 -0.85 9.22 1.30
CA MET A 119 -1.83 10.23 0.91
C MET A 119 -2.41 10.94 2.15
N ASP A 120 -3.01 12.12 1.95
CA ASP A 120 -3.66 12.90 2.99
C ASP A 120 -4.92 12.24 3.57
N ASP A 121 -5.61 11.42 2.78
CA ASP A 121 -6.77 10.61 3.17
C ASP A 121 -6.40 9.20 3.66
N GLY A 122 -5.12 8.91 3.80
CA GLY A 122 -4.62 7.60 4.18
C GLY A 122 -4.82 7.27 5.67
N VAL A 123 -4.55 6.01 6.04
CA VAL A 123 -4.58 5.61 7.44
C VAL A 123 -3.50 6.38 8.21
N ALA A 124 -3.94 7.28 9.09
CA ALA A 124 -3.07 8.19 9.83
C ALA A 124 -2.19 7.49 10.86
N SER A 125 -2.73 6.46 11.54
CA SER A 125 -2.00 5.74 12.60
C SER A 125 -1.81 4.29 12.21
N TRP A 126 -0.56 3.86 12.11
CA TRP A 126 -0.22 2.51 11.65
C TRP A 126 1.16 2.07 12.11
N THR A 127 1.41 0.76 12.10
CA THR A 127 2.72 0.20 12.40
C THR A 127 3.57 0.14 11.12
N LEU A 128 4.69 0.83 11.13
CA LEU A 128 5.65 0.86 10.03
C LEU A 128 6.38 -0.49 9.91
N ILE A 129 6.86 -1.01 11.05
CA ILE A 129 7.63 -2.25 11.11
C ILE A 129 7.50 -2.87 12.50
N ARG A 130 7.56 -4.20 12.57
CA ARG A 130 7.48 -5.00 13.80
C ARG A 130 8.69 -5.90 13.96
N ASN A 131 8.87 -6.42 15.17
CA ASN A 131 9.91 -7.40 15.52
C ASN A 131 11.32 -6.89 15.23
N VAL A 132 11.55 -5.59 15.46
CA VAL A 132 12.87 -4.96 15.25
C VAL A 132 13.74 -5.22 16.47
N ASN A 133 14.97 -5.68 16.25
CA ASN A 133 15.98 -5.84 17.27
C ASN A 133 17.02 -4.70 17.23
N LEU A 134 17.33 -4.22 16.03
CA LEU A 134 18.32 -3.17 15.83
C LEU A 134 17.95 -2.27 14.65
N THR A 135 17.95 -0.97 14.87
CA THR A 135 17.85 0.02 13.80
C THR A 135 19.23 0.64 13.56
N ASN A 136 19.79 0.40 12.37
CA ASN A 136 21.09 0.91 11.99
C ASN A 136 21.03 2.33 11.42
N ASN A 137 19.98 2.62 10.67
CA ASN A 137 19.76 3.93 10.05
C ASN A 137 18.30 4.32 10.18
N PHE A 138 18.05 5.53 10.68
CA PHE A 138 16.71 6.10 10.78
C PHE A 138 16.78 7.59 10.46
N ILE A 139 16.33 7.94 9.27
CA ILE A 139 16.35 9.31 8.76
C ILE A 139 14.92 9.74 8.43
N ILE A 140 14.59 10.96 8.82
CA ILE A 140 13.36 11.64 8.46
C ILE A 140 13.75 13.00 7.87
N GLU A 141 13.16 13.34 6.74
CA GLU A 141 13.34 14.66 6.13
C GLU A 141 11.99 15.35 6.00
N ILE A 142 11.93 16.57 6.44
CA ILE A 142 10.77 17.46 6.33
C ILE A 142 11.15 18.58 5.35
N PRO A 143 10.68 18.50 4.09
CA PRO A 143 11.04 19.50 3.08
C PRO A 143 10.49 20.89 3.39
N ASP A 144 9.28 20.95 3.96
CA ASP A 144 8.57 22.18 4.26
C ASP A 144 7.82 22.04 5.59
N ALA A 145 8.16 22.89 6.55
CA ALA A 145 7.52 22.93 7.87
C ALA A 145 6.02 23.26 7.77
N SER A 146 5.60 24.02 6.76
CA SER A 146 4.20 24.42 6.58
C SER A 146 3.25 23.25 6.26
N THR A 147 3.79 22.08 5.89
CA THR A 147 3.01 20.86 5.69
C THR A 147 2.72 20.11 6.98
N LEU A 148 3.39 20.49 8.08
CA LEU A 148 3.16 19.89 9.40
C LEU A 148 1.96 20.53 10.10
N ALA A 149 1.22 19.71 10.84
CA ALA A 149 0.21 20.21 11.76
C ALA A 149 0.85 20.87 13.00
N ASP A 150 0.03 21.55 13.78
CA ASP A 150 0.43 22.16 15.04
C ASP A 150 0.71 21.10 16.16
N ALA A 151 1.17 21.56 17.32
CA ALA A 151 1.51 20.70 18.46
C ALA A 151 0.33 19.87 19.00
N SER A 152 -0.93 20.29 18.77
CA SER A 152 -2.11 19.58 19.25
C SER A 152 -2.47 18.38 18.40
N SER A 153 -2.02 18.34 17.14
CA SER A 153 -2.29 17.33 16.13
C SER A 153 -1.00 16.82 15.47
N CYS A 154 0.11 16.86 16.21
CA CYS A 154 1.46 16.58 15.71
C CYS A 154 1.60 15.18 15.11
N LEU A 155 2.51 15.05 14.15
CA LEU A 155 3.04 13.75 13.74
C LEU A 155 3.84 13.16 14.91
N ARG A 156 3.48 11.96 15.34
CA ARG A 156 4.25 11.21 16.34
C ARG A 156 4.83 9.94 15.76
N ILE A 157 6.06 9.68 16.09
CA ILE A 157 6.74 8.43 15.81
C ILE A 157 7.15 7.82 17.14
N GLU A 158 6.85 6.55 17.33
CA GLU A 158 7.14 5.87 18.59
C GLU A 158 7.76 4.49 18.37
N ALA A 159 8.67 4.10 19.24
CA ALA A 159 9.14 2.74 19.41
C ALA A 159 8.45 2.13 20.64
N VAL A 160 7.75 1.02 20.42
CA VAL A 160 6.97 0.33 21.45
C VAL A 160 7.47 -1.10 21.58
N GLU A 161 7.80 -1.51 22.79
CA GLU A 161 8.21 -2.87 23.10
C GLU A 161 7.11 -3.88 22.78
N THR A 162 7.46 -5.12 22.50
CA THR A 162 6.50 -6.20 22.22
C THR A 162 5.47 -6.39 23.37
N GLY A 163 5.79 -5.98 24.59
CA GLY A 163 4.88 -5.94 25.73
C GLY A 163 3.93 -4.75 25.82
N GLY A 164 4.02 -3.80 24.87
CA GLY A 164 3.17 -2.61 24.79
C GLY A 164 3.70 -1.37 25.51
N ASN A 165 4.89 -1.44 26.13
CA ASN A 165 5.50 -0.30 26.79
C ASN A 165 6.14 0.64 25.74
N MET A 166 5.86 1.92 25.80
CA MET A 166 6.56 2.92 24.99
C MET A 166 8.00 3.07 25.50
N LEU A 167 8.96 2.78 24.62
CA LEU A 167 10.39 2.97 24.92
C LEU A 167 10.82 4.39 24.57
N TRP A 168 10.40 4.87 23.41
CA TRP A 168 10.82 6.14 22.84
C TRP A 168 9.68 6.72 21.99
N ALA A 169 9.55 8.05 21.98
CA ALA A 169 8.69 8.75 21.04
C ALA A 169 9.29 10.10 20.64
N MET A 170 8.88 10.57 19.47
CA MET A 170 9.22 11.88 18.95
C MET A 170 7.99 12.52 18.33
N ASP A 171 7.63 13.70 18.80
CA ASP A 171 6.62 14.58 18.22
C ASP A 171 7.27 15.57 17.26
N ILE A 172 6.68 15.71 16.08
CA ILE A 172 7.12 16.62 15.02
C ILE A 172 5.93 17.50 14.64
N TYR A 173 6.10 18.83 14.72
CA TYR A 173 5.01 19.78 14.46
C TYR A 173 5.52 21.12 13.95
N ASP A 174 4.63 21.88 13.31
CA ASP A 174 4.92 23.27 12.96
C ASP A 174 4.70 24.22 14.15
N SER A 175 5.60 25.16 14.33
CA SER A 175 5.40 26.33 15.17
C SER A 175 6.04 27.56 14.54
N GLY A 176 5.19 28.38 13.94
CA GLY A 176 5.61 29.62 13.31
C GLY A 176 6.47 29.44 12.06
N GLY A 177 6.20 28.38 11.26
CA GLY A 177 6.93 28.06 10.05
C GLY A 177 8.26 27.32 10.29
N ASN A 178 8.45 26.79 11.49
CA ASN A 178 9.63 26.00 11.87
C ASN A 178 9.24 24.58 12.27
N VAL A 179 10.09 23.63 11.97
CA VAL A 179 9.97 22.25 12.46
C VAL A 179 10.38 22.21 13.93
N ASN A 180 9.45 21.88 14.79
CA ASN A 180 9.71 21.66 16.21
C ASN A 180 9.67 20.18 16.51
N LEU A 181 10.60 19.75 17.35
CA LEU A 181 10.74 18.37 17.79
C LEU A 181 10.67 18.28 19.30
N SER A 182 10.01 17.25 19.80
CA SER A 182 10.04 16.89 21.22
C SER A 182 10.30 15.39 21.31
N VAL A 183 11.43 15.01 21.89
CA VAL A 183 11.82 13.61 22.14
C VAL A 183 11.48 13.25 23.58
N MET A 184 10.90 12.07 23.78
CA MET A 184 10.44 11.62 25.10
C MET A 184 10.62 10.12 25.28
N ASP A 185 10.71 9.72 26.55
CA ASP A 185 10.52 8.34 27.01
C ASP A 185 9.14 8.18 27.66
N SER A 186 8.87 7.03 28.29
CA SER A 186 7.61 6.78 29.00
C SER A 186 7.32 7.70 30.17
N ASN A 187 8.32 8.44 30.66
CA ASN A 187 8.25 9.19 31.91
C ASN A 187 8.43 10.70 31.73
N SER A 188 9.18 11.13 30.70
CA SER A 188 9.59 12.53 30.57
C SER A 188 9.97 12.94 29.16
N THR A 189 9.95 14.23 28.89
CA THR A 189 10.59 14.82 27.72
C THR A 189 12.11 14.86 27.94
N LEU A 190 12.86 14.27 27.00
CA LEU A 190 14.32 14.16 27.05
C LEU A 190 15.01 15.34 26.35
N GLY A 191 14.36 15.91 25.34
CA GLY A 191 14.92 17.04 24.59
C GLY A 191 13.89 17.67 23.65
N THR A 192 14.11 18.95 23.37
CA THR A 192 13.35 19.70 22.37
C THR A 192 14.29 20.50 21.49
N VAL A 193 13.94 20.67 20.23
CA VAL A 193 14.71 21.49 19.29
C VAL A 193 13.80 22.12 18.26
N ASN A 194 14.22 23.28 17.75
CA ASN A 194 13.56 24.01 16.67
C ASN A 194 14.53 24.12 15.49
N SER A 195 14.04 23.86 14.29
CA SER A 195 14.80 23.96 13.05
C SER A 195 13.99 24.70 11.99
N SER A 196 14.61 25.64 11.28
CA SER A 196 13.97 26.42 10.24
C SER A 196 14.26 25.85 8.84
N GLY A 197 13.27 25.94 7.95
CA GLY A 197 13.38 25.50 6.56
C GLY A 197 13.42 23.98 6.42
N TYR A 198 14.12 23.49 5.36
CA TYR A 198 14.35 22.08 5.16
C TYR A 198 15.05 21.45 6.37
N THR A 199 14.47 20.41 6.91
CA THR A 199 14.99 19.77 8.13
C THR A 199 15.21 18.27 7.88
N SER A 200 16.45 17.81 8.06
CA SER A 200 16.83 16.41 8.02
C SER A 200 17.20 15.93 9.41
N LEU A 201 16.56 14.87 9.87
CA LEU A 201 16.72 14.27 11.19
C LEU A 201 17.41 12.92 11.04
N ASN A 202 18.67 12.82 11.37
CA ASN A 202 19.38 11.55 11.49
C ASN A 202 19.26 11.05 12.94
N ILE A 203 18.21 10.26 13.20
CA ILE A 203 17.82 9.85 14.54
C ILE A 203 18.85 8.91 15.16
N THR A 204 19.32 7.91 14.41
CA THR A 204 20.34 6.97 14.89
C THR A 204 21.75 7.59 14.95
N GLY A 205 22.01 8.61 14.12
CA GLY A 205 23.28 9.35 14.10
C GLY A 205 23.35 10.51 15.09
N ASN A 206 22.24 10.91 15.71
CA ASN A 206 22.13 12.06 16.62
C ASN A 206 22.54 13.41 15.99
N TYR A 207 22.05 13.67 14.74
CA TYR A 207 22.30 14.92 14.03
C TYR A 207 21.05 15.47 13.37
N ILE A 208 20.93 16.79 13.34
CA ILE A 208 19.96 17.56 12.56
C ILE A 208 20.73 18.27 11.44
N ASN A 209 20.21 18.23 10.22
CA ASN A 209 20.79 18.85 9.03
C ASN A 209 22.27 18.45 8.79
N GLY A 210 22.64 17.23 9.21
CA GLY A 210 23.95 16.63 9.01
C GLY A 210 25.08 17.17 9.91
N ASN A 211 24.88 18.31 10.61
CA ASN A 211 25.95 18.98 11.36
C ASN A 211 25.58 19.54 12.74
N ILE A 212 24.28 19.56 13.07
CA ILE A 212 23.83 20.05 14.38
C ILE A 212 23.65 18.83 15.30
N PRO A 213 24.49 18.66 16.33
CA PRO A 213 24.35 17.55 17.26
C PRO A 213 23.04 17.69 18.07
N PHE A 214 22.27 16.61 18.10
CA PHE A 214 21.08 16.52 18.95
C PHE A 214 20.90 15.05 19.35
N ASN A 215 20.92 14.77 20.66
CA ASN A 215 20.74 13.42 21.13
C ASN A 215 19.25 13.03 21.07
N PHE A 216 18.90 12.14 20.13
CA PHE A 216 17.57 11.59 20.01
C PHE A 216 17.27 10.47 21.03
N HIS A 217 18.29 9.97 21.74
CA HIS A 217 18.17 8.88 22.71
C HIS A 217 17.56 7.57 22.16
N PHE A 218 17.37 7.46 20.84
CA PHE A 218 16.69 6.34 20.24
C PHE A 218 17.42 5.02 20.51
N ASN A 219 18.73 4.98 20.19
CA ASN A 219 19.51 3.75 20.38
C ASN A 219 19.70 3.44 21.88
N ASP A 220 19.81 4.45 22.73
CA ASP A 220 19.95 4.27 24.18
C ASP A 220 18.75 3.55 24.80
N LEU A 221 17.56 3.83 24.29
CA LEU A 221 16.29 3.32 24.79
C LEU A 221 15.81 2.04 24.11
N THR A 222 16.30 1.73 22.90
CA THR A 222 15.80 0.60 22.11
C THR A 222 16.77 -0.57 22.01
N SER A 223 18.09 -0.37 22.24
CA SER A 223 19.14 -1.35 21.92
C SER A 223 19.07 -2.69 22.65
N SER A 224 18.34 -2.79 23.75
CA SER A 224 18.19 -4.04 24.51
C SER A 224 16.78 -4.63 24.44
N HIS A 225 15.94 -4.14 23.55
CA HIS A 225 14.54 -4.49 23.44
C HIS A 225 14.19 -4.96 22.02
N GLU A 226 13.20 -5.85 21.94
CA GLU A 226 12.49 -6.12 20.69
C GLU A 226 11.28 -5.18 20.63
N TYR A 227 11.16 -4.42 19.53
CA TYR A 227 10.18 -3.35 19.43
C TYR A 227 9.53 -3.28 18.04
N GLN A 228 8.46 -2.52 17.98
CA GLN A 228 7.83 -2.06 16.74
C GLN A 228 7.93 -0.53 16.64
N ILE A 229 7.91 -0.03 15.43
CA ILE A 229 7.86 1.42 15.15
C ILE A 229 6.49 1.75 14.60
N ASN A 230 5.82 2.68 15.26
CA ASN A 230 4.50 3.17 14.89
C ASN A 230 4.61 4.63 14.41
N LEU A 231 3.75 4.96 13.45
CA LEU A 231 3.46 6.32 13.02
C LEU A 231 2.04 6.66 13.48
N ILE A 232 1.88 7.79 14.14
CA ILE A 232 0.60 8.30 14.66
C ILE A 232 0.37 9.67 14.06
N ASN A 233 -0.85 9.95 13.61
CA ASN A 233 -1.19 11.15 12.86
C ASN A 233 -0.32 11.38 11.62
N GLY A 234 -0.03 10.32 10.87
CA GLY A 234 0.83 10.38 9.70
C GLY A 234 0.29 11.27 8.56
N THR A 235 -0.98 11.65 8.58
CA THR A 235 -1.56 12.65 7.68
C THR A 235 -1.21 14.09 8.07
N ALA A 236 -0.66 14.29 9.26
CA ALA A 236 -0.30 15.60 9.81
C ALA A 236 1.02 16.16 9.27
N GLY A 237 1.59 15.57 8.23
CA GLY A 237 2.81 16.09 7.61
C GLY A 237 3.25 15.29 6.40
N GLU A 238 3.97 15.97 5.54
CA GLU A 238 4.65 15.39 4.37
C GLU A 238 6.15 15.27 4.64
N GLY A 239 6.75 14.21 4.11
CA GLY A 239 8.19 14.07 4.22
C GLY A 239 8.73 12.74 3.73
N ILE A 240 10.02 12.58 3.95
CA ILE A 240 10.80 11.45 3.53
C ILE A 240 11.16 10.61 4.75
N LEU A 241 10.98 9.31 4.64
CA LEU A 241 11.32 8.35 5.68
C LEU A 241 12.26 7.30 5.11
N ALA A 242 13.40 7.11 5.75
CA ALA A 242 14.33 6.01 5.44
C ALA A 242 14.74 5.32 6.74
N ILE A 243 14.48 4.03 6.82
CA ILE A 243 14.85 3.22 7.97
C ILE A 243 15.40 1.87 7.53
N SER A 244 16.45 1.41 8.18
CA SER A 244 17.02 0.07 7.96
C SER A 244 17.60 -0.49 9.25
N GLY A 245 17.65 -1.82 9.33
CA GLY A 245 18.10 -2.53 10.51
C GLY A 245 17.95 -4.02 10.39
N ASN A 246 17.82 -4.68 11.53
CA ASN A 246 17.66 -6.12 11.63
C ASN A 246 16.42 -6.46 12.48
N PHE A 247 15.70 -7.46 12.04
CA PHE A 247 14.65 -8.11 12.84
C PHE A 247 15.24 -8.95 13.97
N ALA A 248 14.40 -9.40 14.89
CA ALA A 248 14.78 -10.30 15.99
C ALA A 248 15.33 -11.65 15.49
N ASP A 249 14.95 -12.10 14.29
CA ASP A 249 15.49 -13.29 13.62
C ASP A 249 16.79 -13.03 12.84
N SER A 250 17.38 -11.85 13.00
CA SER A 250 18.61 -11.40 12.34
C SER A 250 18.50 -11.15 10.83
N GLN A 251 17.32 -11.22 10.22
CA GLN A 251 17.10 -10.79 8.85
C GLN A 251 17.18 -9.27 8.74
N SER A 252 17.78 -8.76 7.68
CA SER A 252 17.86 -7.32 7.44
C SER A 252 16.59 -6.79 6.80
N PHE A 253 16.24 -5.54 7.14
CA PHE A 253 15.19 -4.79 6.47
C PHE A 253 15.68 -3.42 6.01
N ALA A 254 15.04 -2.88 4.98
CA ALA A 254 15.19 -1.50 4.56
C ALA A 254 13.85 -0.99 4.03
N ILE A 255 13.38 0.13 4.56
CA ILE A 255 12.16 0.81 4.15
C ILE A 255 12.55 2.23 3.74
N LYS A 256 12.15 2.63 2.55
CA LYS A 256 12.28 4.00 2.07
C LYS A 256 10.94 4.46 1.53
N ARG A 257 10.54 5.67 1.90
CA ARG A 257 9.35 6.33 1.37
C ARG A 257 9.68 7.80 1.12
N HIS A 258 9.47 8.26 -0.09
CA HIS A 258 9.87 9.58 -0.50
C HIS A 258 8.78 10.35 -1.24
N ALA A 259 8.09 9.70 -2.16
CA ALA A 259 7.03 10.30 -2.96
C ALA A 259 5.93 9.29 -3.23
N VAL A 260 4.83 9.75 -3.77
CA VAL A 260 3.72 8.91 -4.24
C VAL A 260 3.35 9.31 -5.66
N VAL A 261 3.02 8.32 -6.47
CA VAL A 261 2.39 8.50 -7.77
C VAL A 261 1.03 7.82 -7.72
N LEU A 262 -0.02 8.49 -8.14
CA LEU A 262 -1.32 7.88 -8.35
C LEU A 262 -1.33 7.18 -9.71
N ALA A 263 -1.51 5.87 -9.69
CA ALA A 263 -1.78 5.06 -10.88
C ALA A 263 -3.30 4.88 -11.01
N ASN A 264 -3.89 5.51 -12.01
CA ASN A 264 -5.29 5.31 -12.38
C ASN A 264 -5.35 4.13 -13.35
N ILE A 265 -5.89 3.02 -12.88
CA ILE A 265 -5.88 1.76 -13.61
C ILE A 265 -7.31 1.45 -14.07
N THR A 266 -7.47 1.24 -15.38
CA THR A 266 -8.70 0.77 -15.98
C THR A 266 -8.46 -0.61 -16.59
N ILE A 267 -9.24 -1.60 -16.18
CA ILE A 267 -9.24 -2.95 -16.73
C ILE A 267 -10.61 -3.18 -17.35
N ALA A 268 -10.67 -3.42 -18.65
CA ALA A 268 -11.93 -3.64 -19.36
C ALA A 268 -11.89 -4.94 -20.16
N SER A 269 -12.95 -5.72 -20.09
CA SER A 269 -13.24 -6.88 -20.92
C SER A 269 -14.57 -6.70 -21.63
N ALA A 270 -15.01 -7.68 -22.45
CA ALA A 270 -16.26 -7.57 -23.18
C ALA A 270 -17.50 -7.27 -22.30
N ASP A 271 -17.49 -7.74 -21.05
CA ASP A 271 -18.67 -7.71 -20.16
C ASP A 271 -18.45 -6.89 -18.87
N LYS A 272 -17.22 -6.43 -18.59
CA LYS A 272 -16.87 -5.80 -17.33
C LYS A 272 -15.84 -4.70 -17.53
N GLU A 273 -15.98 -3.62 -16.76
CA GLU A 273 -14.99 -2.56 -16.63
C GLU A 273 -14.75 -2.30 -15.14
N LEU A 274 -13.48 -2.22 -14.77
CA LEU A 274 -13.02 -1.88 -13.42
C LEU A 274 -12.10 -0.68 -13.50
N PHE A 275 -12.43 0.37 -12.75
CA PHE A 275 -11.60 1.56 -12.57
C PHE A 275 -11.23 1.72 -11.10
N PHE A 276 -9.97 2.01 -10.83
CA PHE A 276 -9.51 2.35 -9.47
C PHE A 276 -8.22 3.17 -9.53
N SER A 277 -8.03 4.00 -8.50
CA SER A 277 -6.79 4.74 -8.28
C SER A 277 -5.95 4.03 -7.22
N TYR A 278 -4.71 3.75 -7.56
CA TYR A 278 -3.76 3.07 -6.67
C TYR A 278 -2.58 3.99 -6.34
N PRO A 279 -2.44 4.44 -5.08
CA PRO A 279 -1.27 5.19 -4.66
C PRO A 279 -0.05 4.28 -4.57
N VAL A 280 0.95 4.54 -5.39
CA VAL A 280 2.20 3.80 -5.41
C VAL A 280 3.27 4.62 -4.72
N PRO A 281 3.71 4.23 -3.52
CA PRO A 281 4.86 4.85 -2.88
C PRO A 281 6.11 4.53 -3.68
N VAL A 282 6.84 5.56 -4.07
CA VAL A 282 8.12 5.41 -4.74
C VAL A 282 9.24 5.85 -3.80
N PRO A 283 10.34 5.11 -3.75
CA PRO A 283 11.51 5.59 -3.04
C PRO A 283 12.02 6.81 -3.79
N GLY A 284 11.96 7.98 -3.16
CA GLY A 284 12.45 9.24 -3.70
C GLY A 284 13.80 9.54 -3.08
N GLY A 285 14.85 9.72 -3.86
CA GLY A 285 16.17 9.97 -3.31
C GLY A 285 16.54 11.42 -3.34
N ARG A 286 16.84 11.98 -2.17
CA ARG A 286 18.08 12.70 -2.04
C ARG A 286 19.06 11.74 -1.37
N THR A 287 20.11 11.41 -2.06
CA THR A 287 21.30 10.81 -1.46
C THR A 287 22.06 11.89 -0.69
#